data_7762e44a18e99253ab0e830b1e6422cb
#
_entry.id   7762e44a18e99253ab0e830b1e6422cb
#
_cell.length_a   1.000
_cell.length_b   1.000
_cell.length_c   1.000
_cell.angle_alpha   90.00
_cell.angle_beta   90.00
_cell.angle_gamma   90.00
#
_symmetry.space_group_name_H-M   'P 1'
#
loop_
_entity.id
_entity.type
_entity.pdbx_description
1 polymer ?
#
loop_
_entity_poly.entity_id
_entity_poly.type
_entity_poly.pdbx_seq_one_letter_code
_entity_poly.pdbx_strand_id
1 'polypeptide(L)'
;MAKTNTIITIGRQFGSGGREIGYMVAEKLGIKLYDKEMLQRAAQDSGICEELFESHDEKPSNSFLYSLVMDTYSMGYSGSTYNDMPINHKIFLAQFDAIKKIVDEGSCILVGRCADYALEGYPNLLSVFIHADLDARIKRIAKKYDLTDAKAKDLIIKTNKKRASYYNYYTDKRWGDADSYDVCLDSSVLGLEGTAEAIIKLTEIKEKGIKRNIWQYNE
;
A
#
# COMPACT_ATOMS: atom_id res chain seq x y z
N MET A 1 16.11 9.45 19.53
CA MET A 1 16.16 8.37 18.52
C MET A 1 16.77 8.95 17.24
N ALA A 2 17.61 8.21 16.52
CA ALA A 2 18.09 8.66 15.20
C ALA A 2 16.86 8.78 14.26
N LYS A 3 16.78 9.87 13.48
CA LYS A 3 15.69 10.08 12.54
C LYS A 3 15.77 8.98 11.47
N THR A 4 14.76 8.13 11.36
CA THR A 4 14.69 7.10 10.31
C THR A 4 14.64 7.77 8.93
N ASN A 5 15.21 7.13 7.92
CA ASN A 5 15.12 7.57 6.52
C ASN A 5 14.48 6.47 5.67
N THR A 6 13.50 5.77 6.21
CA THR A 6 12.86 4.65 5.54
C THR A 6 11.42 4.98 5.18
N ILE A 7 11.00 4.56 4.01
CA ILE A 7 9.61 4.56 3.53
C ILE A 7 9.10 3.12 3.73
N ILE A 8 7.96 2.98 4.40
CA ILE A 8 7.35 1.67 4.62
C ILE A 8 6.02 1.61 3.89
N THR A 9 5.82 0.62 3.03
CA THR A 9 4.51 0.35 2.44
C THR A 9 3.88 -0.89 3.06
N ILE A 10 2.57 -0.85 3.34
CA ILE A 10 1.84 -1.95 3.98
C ILE A 10 0.70 -2.43 3.08
N GLY A 11 0.95 -3.53 2.34
CA GLY A 11 -0.08 -4.38 1.78
C GLY A 11 -0.72 -5.23 2.90
N ARG A 12 -2.01 -5.55 2.82
CA ARG A 12 -2.67 -6.25 3.94
C ARG A 12 -3.94 -6.98 3.54
N GLN A 13 -4.16 -8.15 4.12
CA GLN A 13 -5.46 -8.80 4.09
C GLN A 13 -6.46 -8.05 4.98
N PHE A 14 -7.75 -8.09 4.63
CA PHE A 14 -8.80 -7.52 5.46
C PHE A 14 -8.96 -8.35 6.75
N GLY A 15 -8.94 -7.67 7.88
CA GLY A 15 -8.98 -8.30 9.20
C GLY A 15 -7.63 -8.73 9.78
N SER A 16 -6.50 -8.60 9.04
CA SER A 16 -5.17 -8.93 9.56
C SER A 16 -4.61 -7.93 10.61
N GLY A 17 -5.28 -6.80 10.84
CA GLY A 17 -4.77 -5.76 11.73
C GLY A 17 -3.72 -4.85 11.09
N GLY A 18 -3.45 -4.99 9.78
CA GLY A 18 -2.36 -4.25 9.13
C GLY A 18 -2.42 -2.73 9.27
N ARG A 19 -3.63 -2.14 9.38
CA ARG A 19 -3.77 -0.70 9.64
C ARG A 19 -3.36 -0.34 11.07
N GLU A 20 -3.81 -1.11 12.05
CA GLU A 20 -3.49 -0.91 13.47
C GLU A 20 -1.97 -1.11 13.71
N ILE A 21 -1.39 -2.13 13.09
CA ILE A 21 0.06 -2.37 13.11
C ILE A 21 0.81 -1.18 12.51
N GLY A 22 0.35 -0.66 11.39
CA GLY A 22 0.92 0.54 10.76
C GLY A 22 0.95 1.74 11.70
N TYR A 23 -0.15 2.00 12.42
CA TYR A 23 -0.19 3.08 13.43
C TYR A 23 0.79 2.85 14.57
N MET A 24 0.92 1.61 15.09
CA MET A 24 1.89 1.27 16.13
C MET A 24 3.33 1.51 15.68
N VAL A 25 3.66 1.14 14.42
CA VAL A 25 4.97 1.39 13.84
C VAL A 25 5.22 2.89 13.66
N ALA A 26 4.23 3.64 13.17
CA ALA A 26 4.31 5.08 12.96
C ALA A 26 4.60 5.83 14.28
N GLU A 27 3.87 5.47 15.34
CA GLU A 27 4.06 6.04 16.68
C GLU A 27 5.45 5.75 17.24
N LYS A 28 5.90 4.48 17.18
CA LYS A 28 7.21 4.07 17.69
C LYS A 28 8.38 4.69 16.93
N LEU A 29 8.25 4.87 15.60
CA LEU A 29 9.29 5.49 14.77
C LEU A 29 9.20 7.03 14.72
N GLY A 30 8.11 7.64 15.21
CA GLY A 30 7.85 9.08 15.13
C GLY A 30 7.68 9.58 13.70
N ILE A 31 7.09 8.78 12.82
CA ILE A 31 6.84 9.11 11.41
C ILE A 31 5.34 9.10 11.09
N LYS A 32 4.97 9.79 10.01
CA LYS A 32 3.57 9.89 9.59
C LYS A 32 3.08 8.61 8.93
N LEU A 33 1.83 8.22 9.20
CA LEU A 33 1.13 7.19 8.45
C LEU A 33 0.08 7.84 7.55
N TYR A 34 0.05 7.42 6.30
CA TYR A 34 -0.93 7.83 5.29
C TYR A 34 -1.78 6.62 4.86
N ASP A 35 -3.09 6.74 5.00
CA ASP A 35 -4.09 5.76 4.52
C ASP A 35 -5.15 6.51 3.70
N LYS A 36 -6.19 7.02 4.33
CA LYS A 36 -7.22 7.81 3.63
C LYS A 36 -6.72 9.20 3.20
N GLU A 37 -5.81 9.78 3.95
CA GLU A 37 -5.21 11.08 3.64
C GLU A 37 -4.50 11.11 2.27
N MET A 38 -4.02 9.96 1.78
CA MET A 38 -3.50 9.85 0.41
C MET A 38 -4.57 10.18 -0.64
N LEU A 39 -5.80 9.72 -0.41
CA LEU A 39 -6.90 9.98 -1.34
C LEU A 39 -7.30 11.45 -1.35
N GLN A 40 -7.38 12.07 -0.17
CA GLN A 40 -7.70 13.49 -0.04
C GLN A 40 -6.64 14.36 -0.73
N ARG A 41 -5.37 14.02 -0.53
CA ARG A 41 -4.27 14.73 -1.16
C ARG A 41 -4.27 14.57 -2.68
N ALA A 42 -4.50 13.36 -3.16
CA ALA A 42 -4.64 13.10 -4.61
C ALA A 42 -5.82 13.86 -5.22
N ALA A 43 -6.94 13.97 -4.50
CA ALA A 43 -8.10 14.75 -4.93
C ALA A 43 -7.77 16.24 -5.03
N GLN A 44 -7.16 16.82 -4.01
CA GLN A 44 -6.76 18.23 -3.99
C GLN A 44 -5.78 18.57 -5.12
N ASP A 45 -4.77 17.73 -5.33
CA ASP A 45 -3.71 17.97 -6.31
C ASP A 45 -4.19 17.81 -7.77
N SER A 46 -5.13 16.88 -8.01
CA SER A 46 -5.64 16.57 -9.36
C SER A 46 -6.84 17.40 -9.79
N GLY A 47 -7.48 18.12 -8.85
CA GLY A 47 -8.75 18.82 -9.09
C GLY A 47 -9.96 17.89 -9.29
N ILE A 48 -9.82 16.59 -9.05
CA ILE A 48 -10.92 15.61 -9.10
C ILE A 48 -11.63 15.62 -7.75
N CYS A 49 -12.96 15.60 -7.75
CA CYS A 49 -13.79 15.60 -6.54
C CYS A 49 -13.46 14.40 -5.63
N GLU A 50 -13.38 14.64 -4.32
CA GLU A 50 -13.01 13.62 -3.30
C GLU A 50 -14.00 12.44 -3.29
N GLU A 51 -15.31 12.70 -3.49
CA GLU A 51 -16.31 11.63 -3.55
C GLU A 51 -16.08 10.66 -4.71
N LEU A 52 -15.49 11.12 -5.83
CA LEU A 52 -15.11 10.25 -6.93
C LEU A 52 -13.93 9.33 -6.53
N PHE A 53 -12.96 9.84 -5.76
CA PHE A 53 -11.89 8.99 -5.23
C PHE A 53 -12.44 7.92 -4.30
N GLU A 54 -13.33 8.26 -3.37
CA GLU A 54 -13.94 7.30 -2.45
C GLU A 54 -14.80 6.26 -3.19
N SER A 55 -15.59 6.69 -4.16
CA SER A 55 -16.48 5.79 -4.91
C SER A 55 -15.76 4.86 -5.88
N HIS A 56 -14.58 5.25 -6.38
CA HIS A 56 -13.76 4.47 -7.31
C HIS A 56 -12.52 3.84 -6.65
N ASP A 57 -12.37 4.03 -5.36
CA ASP A 57 -11.25 3.50 -4.61
C ASP A 57 -11.10 1.98 -4.76
N GLU A 58 -9.90 1.54 -5.13
CA GLU A 58 -9.56 0.13 -5.41
C GLU A 58 -10.51 -0.55 -6.43
N LYS A 59 -11.03 0.18 -7.44
CA LYS A 59 -11.77 -0.41 -8.56
C LYS A 59 -10.88 -0.54 -9.79
N PRO A 60 -10.72 -1.75 -10.35
CA PRO A 60 -9.99 -1.95 -11.61
C PRO A 60 -10.79 -1.40 -12.80
N SER A 61 -10.11 -0.97 -13.84
CA SER A 61 -10.69 -0.62 -15.15
C SER A 61 -10.36 -1.67 -16.21
N ASN A 62 -10.89 -1.57 -17.44
CA ASN A 62 -10.67 -2.56 -18.49
C ASN A 62 -9.20 -2.59 -19.00
N SER A 63 -8.65 -3.78 -19.17
CA SER A 63 -7.23 -4.13 -19.31
C SER A 63 -6.44 -3.45 -20.44
N PHE A 64 -7.06 -3.16 -21.59
CA PHE A 64 -6.34 -2.69 -22.78
C PHE A 64 -5.74 -1.28 -22.64
N LEU A 65 -6.35 -0.43 -21.85
CA LEU A 65 -5.93 0.97 -21.67
C LEU A 65 -4.78 1.15 -20.68
N TYR A 66 -4.49 0.14 -19.87
CA TYR A 66 -3.46 0.27 -18.82
C TYR A 66 -2.03 0.39 -19.40
N SER A 67 -1.66 -0.47 -20.32
CA SER A 67 -0.32 -0.40 -20.96
C SER A 67 -0.11 0.93 -21.68
N LEU A 68 -1.16 1.44 -22.34
CA LEU A 68 -1.12 2.73 -23.02
C LEU A 68 -0.93 3.91 -22.05
N VAL A 69 -1.51 3.81 -20.85
CA VAL A 69 -1.43 4.83 -19.80
C VAL A 69 -0.03 4.87 -19.18
N MET A 70 0.56 3.71 -18.91
CA MET A 70 1.90 3.64 -18.31
C MET A 70 2.98 4.08 -19.31
N ASP A 71 2.84 3.77 -20.60
CA ASP A 71 3.72 4.28 -21.64
C ASP A 71 3.62 5.81 -21.77
N THR A 72 2.40 6.36 -21.66
CA THR A 72 2.16 7.81 -21.69
C THR A 72 2.73 8.50 -20.46
N TYR A 73 2.65 7.86 -19.29
CA TYR A 73 3.22 8.36 -18.03
C TYR A 73 4.75 8.44 -18.08
N SER A 74 5.41 7.45 -18.69
CA SER A 74 6.86 7.42 -18.86
C SER A 74 7.38 8.46 -19.85
N MET A 75 6.54 8.92 -20.79
CA MET A 75 6.88 9.91 -21.84
C MET A 75 6.56 11.37 -21.46
N GLY A 76 5.98 11.61 -20.29
CA GLY A 76 5.53 12.96 -19.86
C GLY A 76 4.15 13.34 -20.42
N TYR A 77 3.29 13.89 -19.56
CA TYR A 77 1.91 14.25 -19.89
C TYR A 77 1.79 15.24 -21.06
N SER A 78 1.18 14.81 -22.14
CA SER A 78 0.61 15.72 -23.15
C SER A 78 -0.89 15.91 -22.86
N GLY A 79 -1.32 17.16 -22.66
CA GLY A 79 -2.64 17.51 -22.10
C GLY A 79 -3.88 17.00 -22.84
N SER A 80 -3.79 16.55 -24.10
CA SER A 80 -4.95 16.04 -24.85
C SER A 80 -5.30 14.58 -24.48
N THR A 81 -4.30 13.75 -24.20
CA THR A 81 -4.50 12.32 -23.88
C THR A 81 -5.11 12.11 -22.49
N TYR A 82 -4.85 13.01 -21.54
CA TYR A 82 -5.41 12.94 -20.19
C TYR A 82 -6.94 13.15 -20.18
N ASN A 83 -7.46 14.04 -21.04
CA ASN A 83 -8.90 14.33 -21.04
C ASN A 83 -9.77 13.14 -21.49
N ASP A 84 -9.27 12.31 -22.40
CA ASP A 84 -10.00 11.14 -22.93
C ASP A 84 -9.83 9.87 -22.09
N MET A 85 -9.06 9.95 -21.01
CA MET A 85 -8.74 8.81 -20.15
C MET A 85 -9.92 8.44 -19.23
N PRO A 86 -10.22 7.13 -19.02
CA PRO A 86 -11.24 6.68 -18.08
C PRO A 86 -10.96 7.18 -16.65
N ILE A 87 -12.01 7.54 -15.92
CA ILE A 87 -11.91 8.14 -14.58
C ILE A 87 -11.09 7.28 -13.59
N ASN A 88 -11.21 5.95 -13.63
CA ASN A 88 -10.44 5.06 -12.77
C ASN A 88 -8.92 5.19 -12.98
N HIS A 89 -8.49 5.42 -14.23
CA HIS A 89 -7.07 5.62 -14.55
C HIS A 89 -6.58 7.00 -14.09
N LYS A 90 -7.40 8.04 -14.27
CA LYS A 90 -7.07 9.38 -13.74
C LYS A 90 -6.89 9.35 -12.23
N ILE A 91 -7.77 8.64 -11.53
CA ILE A 91 -7.71 8.45 -10.07
C ILE A 91 -6.44 7.69 -9.68
N PHE A 92 -6.11 6.60 -10.39
CA PHE A 92 -4.88 5.84 -10.13
C PHE A 92 -3.63 6.71 -10.30
N LEU A 93 -3.52 7.44 -11.40
CA LEU A 93 -2.37 8.32 -11.65
C LEU A 93 -2.26 9.44 -10.62
N ALA A 94 -3.38 10.07 -10.25
CA ALA A 94 -3.39 11.09 -9.22
C ALA A 94 -2.94 10.54 -7.85
N GLN A 95 -3.32 9.29 -7.50
CA GLN A 95 -2.83 8.62 -6.30
C GLN A 95 -1.32 8.33 -6.39
N PHE A 96 -0.85 7.91 -7.55
CA PHE A 96 0.55 7.63 -7.82
C PHE A 96 1.42 8.88 -7.64
N ASP A 97 0.98 10.01 -8.19
CA ASP A 97 1.66 11.30 -8.05
C ASP A 97 1.65 11.80 -6.60
N ALA A 98 0.52 11.65 -5.91
CA ALA A 98 0.42 12.03 -4.50
C ALA A 98 1.35 11.19 -3.61
N ILE A 99 1.49 9.88 -3.88
CA ILE A 99 2.42 8.99 -3.18
C ILE A 99 3.85 9.50 -3.35
N LYS A 100 4.28 9.84 -4.56
CA LYS A 100 5.62 10.37 -4.83
C LYS A 100 5.87 11.69 -4.10
N LYS A 101 4.94 12.62 -4.14
CA LYS A 101 5.04 13.88 -3.38
C LYS A 101 5.14 13.67 -1.86
N ILE A 102 4.37 12.72 -1.32
CA ILE A 102 4.40 12.39 0.11
C ILE A 102 5.77 11.90 0.55
N VAL A 103 6.40 11.03 -0.22
CA VAL A 103 7.72 10.48 0.15
C VAL A 103 8.86 11.48 0.00
N ASP A 104 8.70 12.48 -0.84
CA ASP A 104 9.65 13.60 -0.95
C ASP A 104 9.66 14.48 0.32
N GLU A 105 8.59 14.46 1.13
CA GLU A 105 8.53 15.16 2.42
C GLU A 105 9.32 14.46 3.52
N GLY A 106 9.66 13.18 3.35
CA GLY A 106 10.48 12.39 4.27
C GLY A 106 9.92 11.03 4.61
N SER A 107 10.44 10.44 5.68
CA SER A 107 10.04 9.10 6.13
C SER A 107 8.56 9.01 6.46
N CYS A 108 7.91 7.97 5.97
CA CYS A 108 6.48 7.77 6.17
C CYS A 108 6.07 6.30 6.03
N ILE A 109 4.85 6.01 6.44
CA ILE A 109 4.17 4.73 6.20
C ILE A 109 2.99 4.97 5.28
N LEU A 110 2.88 4.16 4.22
CA LEU A 110 1.81 4.22 3.23
C LEU A 110 1.02 2.91 3.26
N VAL A 111 -0.31 2.98 3.35
CA VAL A 111 -1.14 1.78 3.52
C VAL A 111 -1.96 1.50 2.26
N GLY A 112 -1.53 0.51 1.46
CA GLY A 112 -2.21 0.07 0.24
C GLY A 112 -1.99 0.96 -0.97
N ARG A 113 -2.96 1.00 -1.90
CA ARG A 113 -2.98 1.83 -3.13
C ARG A 113 -1.82 1.59 -4.08
N CYS A 114 -1.30 0.34 -4.11
CA CYS A 114 -0.12 0.00 -4.90
C CYS A 114 1.09 0.92 -4.60
N ALA A 115 1.21 1.41 -3.35
CA ALA A 115 2.30 2.30 -2.98
C ALA A 115 3.68 1.64 -3.11
N ASP A 116 3.77 0.34 -2.89
CA ASP A 116 4.95 -0.47 -3.12
C ASP A 116 5.38 -0.48 -4.60
N TYR A 117 4.42 -0.51 -5.51
CA TYR A 117 4.65 -0.42 -6.95
C TYR A 117 5.01 1.01 -7.38
N ALA A 118 4.30 2.01 -6.85
CA ALA A 118 4.58 3.42 -7.14
C ALA A 118 5.99 3.85 -6.74
N LEU A 119 6.58 3.17 -5.77
CA LEU A 119 7.90 3.46 -5.19
C LEU A 119 8.95 2.39 -5.52
N GLU A 120 8.67 1.55 -6.50
CA GLU A 120 9.63 0.55 -6.96
C GLU A 120 10.96 1.22 -7.36
N GLY A 121 12.08 0.62 -6.93
CA GLY A 121 13.41 1.19 -7.16
C GLY A 121 13.86 2.25 -6.14
N TYR A 122 13.02 2.66 -5.19
CA TYR A 122 13.46 3.53 -4.09
C TYR A 122 14.34 2.72 -3.11
N PRO A 123 15.61 3.10 -2.91
CA PRO A 123 16.54 2.29 -2.12
C PRO A 123 16.17 2.17 -0.65
N ASN A 124 15.42 3.15 -0.13
CA ASN A 124 14.96 3.22 1.25
C ASN A 124 13.52 2.71 1.45
N LEU A 125 12.90 2.09 0.42
CA LEU A 125 11.59 1.45 0.53
C LEU A 125 11.70 0.10 1.25
N LEU A 126 10.83 -0.13 2.23
CA LEU A 126 10.53 -1.45 2.80
C LEU A 126 9.07 -1.80 2.49
N SER A 127 8.85 -2.74 1.59
CA SER A 127 7.51 -3.23 1.23
C SER A 127 7.12 -4.43 2.09
N VAL A 128 6.04 -4.29 2.84
CA VAL A 128 5.54 -5.32 3.78
C VAL A 128 4.13 -5.76 3.40
N PHE A 129 3.87 -7.05 3.43
CA PHE A 129 2.52 -7.59 3.34
C PHE A 129 2.12 -8.26 4.67
N ILE A 130 0.97 -7.86 5.22
CA ILE A 130 0.46 -8.42 6.50
C ILE A 130 -0.76 -9.29 6.23
N HIS A 131 -0.63 -10.57 6.57
CA HIS A 131 -1.71 -11.55 6.50
C HIS A 131 -2.04 -12.11 7.89
N ALA A 132 -3.07 -12.94 7.99
CA ALA A 132 -3.43 -13.67 9.19
C ALA A 132 -4.35 -14.85 8.83
N ASP A 133 -4.43 -15.84 9.72
CA ASP A 133 -5.38 -16.94 9.60
C ASP A 133 -6.80 -16.45 9.39
N LEU A 134 -7.56 -17.19 8.59
CA LEU A 134 -8.93 -16.81 8.26
C LEU A 134 -9.81 -16.70 9.50
N ASP A 135 -9.70 -17.65 10.45
CA ASP A 135 -10.51 -17.67 11.68
C ASP A 135 -10.17 -16.48 12.60
N ALA A 136 -8.88 -16.13 12.71
CA ALA A 136 -8.45 -14.95 13.46
C ALA A 136 -9.04 -13.66 12.84
N ARG A 137 -9.05 -13.56 11.51
CA ARG A 137 -9.65 -12.42 10.78
C ARG A 137 -11.16 -12.38 10.96
N ILE A 138 -11.86 -13.52 10.87
CA ILE A 138 -13.31 -13.61 11.09
C ILE A 138 -13.67 -13.09 12.47
N LYS A 139 -13.03 -13.59 13.53
CA LYS A 139 -13.27 -13.16 14.91
C LYS A 139 -13.05 -11.65 15.08
N ARG A 140 -11.98 -11.11 14.50
CA ARG A 140 -11.68 -9.68 14.57
C ARG A 140 -12.73 -8.84 13.86
N ILE A 141 -13.15 -9.23 12.66
CA ILE A 141 -14.12 -8.50 11.85
C ILE A 141 -15.53 -8.62 12.43
N ALA A 142 -15.93 -9.81 12.89
CA ALA A 142 -17.19 -10.02 13.58
C ALA A 142 -17.34 -9.08 14.79
N LYS A 143 -16.30 -9.04 15.64
CA LYS A 143 -16.27 -8.15 16.81
C LYS A 143 -16.28 -6.67 16.44
N LYS A 144 -15.48 -6.27 15.42
CA LYS A 144 -15.31 -4.86 15.04
C LYS A 144 -16.57 -4.23 14.42
N TYR A 145 -17.35 -5.03 13.70
CA TYR A 145 -18.52 -4.55 12.95
C TYR A 145 -19.86 -5.12 13.46
N ASP A 146 -19.84 -5.81 14.59
CA ASP A 146 -21.01 -6.47 15.19
C ASP A 146 -21.73 -7.39 14.18
N LEU A 147 -20.96 -8.29 13.56
CA LEU A 147 -21.44 -9.21 12.54
C LEU A 147 -21.39 -10.66 13.05
N THR A 148 -22.24 -11.52 12.47
CA THR A 148 -22.06 -12.96 12.59
C THR A 148 -20.79 -13.42 11.85
N ASP A 149 -20.19 -14.53 12.27
CA ASP A 149 -18.99 -15.09 11.65
C ASP A 149 -19.16 -15.33 10.14
N ALA A 150 -20.33 -15.78 9.71
CA ALA A 150 -20.66 -15.99 8.31
C ALA A 150 -20.61 -14.66 7.53
N LYS A 151 -21.26 -13.61 8.04
CA LYS A 151 -21.22 -12.27 7.40
C LYS A 151 -19.83 -11.67 7.42
N ALA A 152 -19.07 -11.85 8.49
CA ALA A 152 -17.68 -11.42 8.59
C ALA A 152 -16.80 -12.12 7.55
N LYS A 153 -16.94 -13.42 7.37
CA LYS A 153 -16.25 -14.22 6.36
C LYS A 153 -16.56 -13.72 4.94
N ASP A 154 -17.83 -13.49 4.62
CA ASP A 154 -18.22 -12.96 3.30
C ASP A 154 -17.63 -11.58 3.03
N LEU A 155 -17.64 -10.71 4.03
CA LEU A 155 -17.05 -9.37 3.93
C LEU A 155 -15.53 -9.45 3.69
N ILE A 156 -14.84 -10.35 4.40
CA ILE A 156 -13.39 -10.58 4.22
C ILE A 156 -13.08 -11.04 2.80
N ILE A 157 -13.82 -12.04 2.29
CA ILE A 157 -13.60 -12.57 0.95
C ILE A 157 -13.84 -11.49 -0.11
N LYS A 158 -14.95 -10.75 -0.03
CA LYS A 158 -15.28 -9.67 -0.97
C LYS A 158 -14.21 -8.57 -0.97
N THR A 159 -13.79 -8.13 0.23
CA THR A 159 -12.79 -7.06 0.35
C THR A 159 -11.43 -7.50 -0.18
N ASN A 160 -10.99 -8.71 0.15
CA ASN A 160 -9.72 -9.23 -0.35
C ASN A 160 -9.74 -9.44 -1.87
N LYS A 161 -10.86 -9.95 -2.42
CA LYS A 161 -11.03 -10.08 -3.88
C LYS A 161 -10.93 -8.72 -4.57
N LYS A 162 -11.57 -7.67 -4.01
CA LYS A 162 -11.49 -6.30 -4.54
C LYS A 162 -10.04 -5.80 -4.55
N ARG A 163 -9.31 -5.95 -3.43
CA ARG A 163 -7.90 -5.53 -3.31
C ARG A 163 -6.99 -6.28 -4.27
N ALA A 164 -7.13 -7.60 -4.34
CA ALA A 164 -6.35 -8.42 -5.27
C ALA A 164 -6.60 -8.03 -6.72
N SER A 165 -7.89 -7.83 -7.10
CA SER A 165 -8.23 -7.41 -8.47
C SER A 165 -7.63 -6.04 -8.81
N TYR A 166 -7.66 -5.09 -7.87
CA TYR A 166 -7.07 -3.77 -8.06
C TYR A 166 -5.54 -3.84 -8.20
N TYR A 167 -4.88 -4.50 -7.27
CA TYR A 167 -3.42 -4.64 -7.26
C TYR A 167 -2.90 -5.35 -8.50
N ASN A 168 -3.44 -6.55 -8.80
CA ASN A 168 -3.02 -7.35 -9.94
C ASN A 168 -3.32 -6.69 -11.30
N TYR A 169 -4.28 -5.75 -11.32
CA TYR A 169 -4.60 -5.00 -12.52
C TYR A 169 -3.63 -3.86 -12.78
N TYR A 170 -3.22 -3.13 -11.72
CA TYR A 170 -2.37 -1.94 -11.82
C TYR A 170 -0.88 -2.22 -11.61
N THR A 171 -0.49 -3.46 -11.34
CA THR A 171 0.90 -3.87 -11.15
C THR A 171 1.17 -5.17 -11.90
N ASP A 172 2.42 -5.45 -12.22
CA ASP A 172 2.84 -6.74 -12.80
C ASP A 172 2.96 -7.84 -11.73
N LYS A 173 2.57 -7.53 -10.50
CA LYS A 173 2.73 -8.36 -9.31
C LYS A 173 1.43 -9.03 -8.90
N ARG A 174 1.53 -9.99 -7.98
CA ARG A 174 0.38 -10.69 -7.41
C ARG A 174 0.15 -10.24 -5.97
N TRP A 175 -1.06 -9.82 -5.67
CA TRP A 175 -1.42 -9.39 -4.33
C TRP A 175 -1.31 -10.53 -3.31
N GLY A 176 -0.50 -10.31 -2.26
CA GLY A 176 -0.27 -11.28 -1.20
C GLY A 176 0.69 -12.42 -1.54
N ASP A 177 1.31 -12.38 -2.71
CA ASP A 177 2.39 -13.29 -3.07
C ASP A 177 3.70 -12.84 -2.45
N ALA A 178 4.47 -13.77 -1.91
CA ALA A 178 5.74 -13.47 -1.25
C ALA A 178 6.74 -12.74 -2.15
N ASP A 179 6.76 -13.09 -3.44
CA ASP A 179 7.67 -12.48 -4.43
C ASP A 179 7.31 -11.03 -4.78
N SER A 180 6.12 -10.58 -4.36
CA SER A 180 5.66 -9.20 -4.61
C SER A 180 6.11 -8.19 -3.55
N TYR A 181 6.68 -8.64 -2.43
CA TYR A 181 7.02 -7.81 -1.28
C TYR A 181 8.39 -8.16 -0.71
N ASP A 182 9.06 -7.22 -0.03
CA ASP A 182 10.31 -7.52 0.69
C ASP A 182 10.07 -8.49 1.85
N VAL A 183 8.89 -8.39 2.50
CA VAL A 183 8.53 -9.22 3.67
C VAL A 183 7.04 -9.49 3.72
N CYS A 184 6.68 -10.74 4.03
CA CYS A 184 5.32 -11.15 4.38
C CYS A 184 5.28 -11.60 5.84
N LEU A 185 4.36 -11.02 6.65
CA LEU A 185 4.26 -11.30 8.08
C LEU A 185 2.87 -11.81 8.45
N ASP A 186 2.83 -12.88 9.26
CA ASP A 186 1.59 -13.41 9.80
C ASP A 186 1.29 -12.82 11.18
N SER A 187 0.29 -11.94 11.25
CA SER A 187 -0.12 -11.30 12.49
C SER A 187 -0.92 -12.20 13.43
N SER A 188 -1.37 -13.36 12.97
CA SER A 188 -1.99 -14.35 13.87
C SER A 188 -0.95 -15.11 14.69
N VAL A 189 0.28 -15.21 14.19
CA VAL A 189 1.42 -15.84 14.89
C VAL A 189 2.10 -14.84 15.84
N LEU A 190 2.37 -13.62 15.34
CA LEU A 190 3.16 -12.65 16.09
C LEU A 190 2.32 -11.72 17.00
N GLY A 191 1.01 -11.70 16.84
CA GLY A 191 0.18 -10.65 17.41
C GLY A 191 0.39 -9.29 16.73
N LEU A 192 -0.38 -8.27 17.11
CA LEU A 192 -0.25 -6.93 16.52
C LEU A 192 1.06 -6.27 16.93
N GLU A 193 1.37 -6.30 18.22
CA GLU A 193 2.57 -5.72 18.83
C GLU A 193 3.84 -6.38 18.28
N GLY A 194 3.90 -7.72 18.27
CA GLY A 194 5.05 -8.45 17.76
C GLY A 194 5.27 -8.23 16.26
N THR A 195 4.18 -8.10 15.48
CA THR A 195 4.29 -7.75 14.06
C THR A 195 4.84 -6.34 13.87
N ALA A 196 4.40 -5.38 14.68
CA ALA A 196 4.93 -4.02 14.66
C ALA A 196 6.42 -3.98 15.02
N GLU A 197 6.84 -4.72 16.05
CA GLU A 197 8.25 -4.84 16.44
C GLU A 197 9.12 -5.48 15.36
N ALA A 198 8.61 -6.51 14.69
CA ALA A 198 9.31 -7.14 13.56
C ALA A 198 9.54 -6.13 12.43
N ILE A 199 8.53 -5.33 12.05
CA ILE A 199 8.66 -4.29 11.02
C ILE A 199 9.71 -3.25 11.42
N ILE A 200 9.69 -2.78 12.67
CA ILE A 200 10.67 -1.81 13.16
C ILE A 200 12.09 -2.39 13.09
N LYS A 201 12.25 -3.65 13.49
CA LYS A 201 13.54 -4.32 13.43
C LYS A 201 14.08 -4.49 12.01
N LEU A 202 13.20 -4.85 11.08
CA LEU A 202 13.53 -4.94 9.66
C LEU A 202 13.93 -3.58 9.08
N THR A 203 13.23 -2.51 9.47
CA THR A 203 13.60 -1.13 9.11
C THR A 203 15.01 -0.78 9.56
N GLU A 204 15.37 -1.06 10.83
CA GLU A 204 16.72 -0.85 11.36
C GLU A 204 17.78 -1.63 10.59
N ILE A 205 17.49 -2.89 10.23
CA ILE A 205 18.42 -3.75 9.48
C ILE A 205 18.65 -3.17 8.09
N LYS A 206 17.57 -2.80 7.39
CA LYS A 206 17.64 -2.21 6.05
C LYS A 206 18.43 -0.91 6.05
N GLU A 207 18.20 -0.01 7.00
CA GLU A 207 18.95 1.24 7.12
C GLU A 207 20.46 1.02 7.36
N LYS A 208 20.80 0.01 8.14
CA LYS A 208 22.20 -0.38 8.33
C LYS A 208 22.83 -0.96 7.06
N GLY A 209 22.07 -1.75 6.31
CA GLY A 209 22.48 -2.30 5.02
C GLY A 209 22.75 -1.21 3.98
N ILE A 210 21.84 -0.25 3.85
CA ILE A 210 22.01 0.91 2.95
C ILE A 210 23.28 1.69 3.28
N LYS A 211 23.51 2.00 4.57
CA LYS A 211 24.70 2.75 5.01
C LYS A 211 26.01 2.02 4.77
N ARG A 212 26.00 0.68 4.71
CA ARG A 212 27.20 -0.17 4.52
C ARG A 212 27.44 -0.58 3.07
N ASN A 213 26.57 -0.18 2.12
CA ASN A 213 26.61 -0.65 0.72
C ASN A 213 26.68 -2.19 0.60
N ILE A 214 26.05 -2.94 1.54
CA ILE A 214 26.15 -4.40 1.62
C ILE A 214 25.50 -5.07 0.38
N TRP A 215 24.69 -4.33 -0.37
CA TRP A 215 23.93 -4.81 -1.52
C TRP A 215 24.60 -4.57 -2.87
N GLN A 216 25.86 -4.10 -2.88
CA GLN A 216 26.69 -4.19 -4.08
C GLN A 216 27.10 -5.66 -4.23
N TYR A 217 26.32 -6.41 -5.00
CA TYR A 217 26.79 -7.67 -5.53
C TYR A 217 27.97 -7.33 -6.44
N ASN A 218 29.19 -7.71 -6.01
CA ASN A 218 30.31 -7.76 -6.92
C ASN A 218 29.97 -8.85 -7.94
N GLU A 219 29.61 -8.45 -9.17
CA GLU A 219 29.61 -9.31 -10.34
C GLU A 219 31.03 -9.79 -10.65
#